data_a149f4f92c678cce368b9fdbf410e028
#
_entry.id   a149f4f92c678cce368b9fdbf410e028
#
_cell.length_a   1.000
_cell.length_b   1.000
_cell.length_c   1.000
_cell.angle_alpha   90.00
_cell.angle_beta   90.00
_cell.angle_gamma   90.00
#
_symmetry.space_group_name_H-M   'P 1'
#
loop_
_entity.id
_entity.type
_entity.pdbx_description
1 polymer ?
#
loop_
_entity_poly.entity_id
_entity_poly.type
_entity_poly.pdbx_seq_one_letter_code
_entity_poly.pdbx_strand_id
1 'polypeptide(L)'
;MPLKVSFHMNKGFTLIEILISLVILSVILLVTSIILESSLETERNLSNRLEESSSLNLSSIIVKRDIRQIINVPLRDYYGEFLQATIIGDDVQKKISFNSKVNSLSNDSSPVKRIEYLLEDNSLVRKQYFSANPYDSEAYIKLNLLKDITNLEISFMHNKRWHNKWPINKNTENIIPTLIQFEFVQDNKEYTWIIEPNIDYAYKN
;
A
#
# COMPACT_ATOMS: atom_id res chain seq x y z
N MET A 1 -34.86 75.75 37.81
CA MET A 1 -34.22 74.46 37.76
C MET A 1 -33.19 74.45 36.61
N PRO A 2 -31.91 74.57 36.82
CA PRO A 2 -30.95 74.64 35.76
C PRO A 2 -30.50 73.20 35.30
N LEU A 3 -30.63 72.92 34.04
CA LEU A 3 -30.15 71.70 33.39
C LEU A 3 -28.60 71.65 33.36
N LYS A 4 -28.01 70.68 34.06
CA LYS A 4 -26.60 70.44 34.05
C LYS A 4 -26.23 69.67 32.77
N VAL A 5 -25.66 70.35 31.77
CA VAL A 5 -25.11 69.70 30.56
C VAL A 5 -23.76 69.15 30.96
N SER A 6 -23.64 67.79 30.96
CA SER A 6 -22.38 67.10 31.15
C SER A 6 -21.61 67.05 29.82
N PHE A 7 -20.57 67.82 29.69
CA PHE A 7 -19.62 67.74 28.57
C PHE A 7 -18.74 66.50 28.79
N HIS A 8 -18.96 65.46 27.96
CA HIS A 8 -18.01 64.37 27.81
C HIS A 8 -16.81 64.92 27.03
N MET A 9 -15.71 65.12 27.75
CA MET A 9 -14.42 65.42 27.09
C MET A 9 -13.96 64.17 26.33
N ASN A 10 -14.04 64.17 24.99
CA ASN A 10 -13.39 63.22 24.16
C ASN A 10 -11.86 63.41 24.31
N LYS A 11 -11.23 62.48 25.01
CA LYS A 11 -9.75 62.40 25.06
C LYS A 11 -9.26 61.82 23.73
N GLY A 12 -8.64 62.64 22.89
CA GLY A 12 -7.96 62.19 21.67
C GLY A 12 -6.77 61.29 22.02
N PHE A 13 -6.51 60.31 21.18
CA PHE A 13 -5.34 59.44 21.32
C PHE A 13 -4.03 60.23 21.17
N THR A 14 -3.07 59.93 22.03
CA THR A 14 -1.74 60.52 21.96
C THR A 14 -0.90 59.80 20.89
N LEU A 15 0.04 60.51 20.27
CA LEU A 15 0.93 59.98 19.25
C LEU A 15 1.77 58.79 19.78
N ILE A 16 2.12 58.82 21.06
CA ILE A 16 2.87 57.77 21.74
C ILE A 16 2.00 56.48 21.92
N GLU A 17 0.71 56.60 22.21
CA GLU A 17 -0.20 55.46 22.32
C GLU A 17 -0.35 54.74 20.99
N ILE A 18 -0.42 55.46 19.87
CA ILE A 18 -0.46 54.87 18.54
C ILE A 18 0.85 54.15 18.22
N LEU A 19 2.00 54.72 18.54
CA LEU A 19 3.32 54.10 18.36
C LEU A 19 3.43 52.78 19.16
N ILE A 20 3.10 52.81 20.43
CA ILE A 20 3.14 51.61 21.29
C ILE A 20 2.20 50.54 20.74
N SER A 21 0.99 50.89 20.32
CA SER A 21 0.01 49.98 19.76
C SER A 21 0.53 49.32 18.46
N LEU A 22 1.21 50.07 17.58
CA LEU A 22 1.81 49.54 16.36
C LEU A 22 2.96 48.57 16.66
N VAL A 23 3.79 48.86 17.69
CA VAL A 23 4.88 47.94 18.09
C VAL A 23 4.28 46.64 18.63
N ILE A 24 3.28 46.72 19.51
CA ILE A 24 2.60 45.51 20.03
C ILE A 24 1.95 44.72 18.90
N LEU A 25 1.25 45.39 17.99
CA LEU A 25 0.63 44.74 16.85
C LEU A 25 1.67 44.02 15.96
N SER A 26 2.81 44.68 15.69
CA SER A 26 3.88 44.06 14.87
C SER A 26 4.48 42.80 15.53
N VAL A 27 4.67 42.82 16.87
CA VAL A 27 5.12 41.65 17.63
C VAL A 27 4.11 40.51 17.56
N ILE A 28 2.82 40.80 17.74
CA ILE A 28 1.75 39.82 17.67
C ILE A 28 1.72 39.17 16.24
N LEU A 29 1.80 39.98 15.19
CA LEU A 29 1.81 39.48 13.82
C LEU A 29 3.02 38.58 13.57
N LEU A 30 4.21 38.96 14.05
CA LEU A 30 5.42 38.15 13.92
C LEU A 30 5.29 36.81 14.62
N VAL A 31 4.85 36.79 15.87
CA VAL A 31 4.62 35.55 16.64
C VAL A 31 3.57 34.68 15.97
N THR A 32 2.48 35.28 15.51
CA THR A 32 1.41 34.55 14.83
C THR A 32 1.90 33.91 13.53
N SER A 33 2.73 34.61 12.74
CA SER A 33 3.34 34.06 11.52
C SER A 33 4.22 32.84 11.81
N ILE A 34 5.05 32.89 12.85
CA ILE A 34 5.91 31.77 13.25
C ILE A 34 5.08 30.55 13.67
N ILE A 35 4.04 30.77 14.45
CA ILE A 35 3.12 29.68 14.87
C ILE A 35 2.41 29.06 13.65
N LEU A 36 1.97 29.90 12.73
CA LEU A 36 1.29 29.42 11.51
C LEU A 36 2.22 28.59 10.65
N GLU A 37 3.45 29.05 10.39
CA GLU A 37 4.44 28.28 9.63
C GLU A 37 4.74 26.93 10.27
N SER A 38 4.98 26.88 11.58
CA SER A 38 5.22 25.64 12.32
C SER A 38 4.02 24.70 12.26
N SER A 39 2.80 25.23 12.33
CA SER A 39 1.57 24.42 12.24
C SER A 39 1.40 23.81 10.86
N LEU A 40 1.66 24.57 9.78
CA LEU A 40 1.58 24.09 8.41
C LEU A 40 2.65 23.03 8.11
N GLU A 41 3.86 23.19 8.62
CA GLU A 41 4.94 22.21 8.48
C GLU A 41 4.57 20.89 9.22
N THR A 42 4.03 21.00 10.41
CA THR A 42 3.56 19.84 11.18
C THR A 42 2.45 19.10 10.44
N GLU A 43 1.47 19.82 9.89
CA GLU A 43 0.37 19.24 9.11
C GLU A 43 0.89 18.48 7.87
N ARG A 44 1.82 19.06 7.11
CA ARG A 44 2.43 18.41 5.96
C ARG A 44 3.16 17.11 6.33
N ASN A 45 3.97 17.17 7.38
CA ASN A 45 4.72 16.01 7.86
C ASN A 45 3.78 14.90 8.36
N LEU A 46 2.69 15.26 9.03
CA LEU A 46 1.69 14.30 9.50
C LEU A 46 0.92 13.69 8.32
N SER A 47 0.51 14.49 7.34
CA SER A 47 -0.18 14.02 6.15
C SER A 47 0.65 13.01 5.37
N ASN A 48 1.93 13.28 5.13
CA ASN A 48 2.83 12.36 4.45
C ASN A 48 2.97 11.01 5.19
N ARG A 49 3.14 11.05 6.51
CA ARG A 49 3.24 9.82 7.33
C ARG A 49 1.95 9.00 7.33
N LEU A 50 0.80 9.68 7.33
CA LEU A 50 -0.51 9.01 7.26
C LEU A 50 -0.71 8.36 5.88
N GLU A 51 -0.29 9.00 4.80
CA GLU A 51 -0.36 8.46 3.45
C GLU A 51 0.53 7.21 3.31
N GLU A 52 1.79 7.25 3.78
CA GLU A 52 2.70 6.11 3.80
C GLU A 52 2.11 4.93 4.60
N SER A 53 1.65 5.19 5.83
CA SER A 53 1.04 4.14 6.68
C SER A 53 -0.23 3.57 6.07
N SER A 54 -1.06 4.40 5.45
CA SER A 54 -2.27 3.98 4.76
C SER A 54 -1.96 3.11 3.54
N SER A 55 -0.96 3.49 2.74
CA SER A 55 -0.55 2.72 1.55
C SER A 55 0.00 1.35 1.93
N LEU A 56 0.84 1.25 2.97
CA LEU A 56 1.36 -0.01 3.52
C LEU A 56 0.21 -0.93 3.98
N ASN A 57 -0.73 -0.37 4.74
CA ASN A 57 -1.85 -1.14 5.26
C ASN A 57 -2.77 -1.65 4.13
N LEU A 58 -3.13 -0.78 3.18
CA LEU A 58 -3.97 -1.14 2.04
C LEU A 58 -3.28 -2.20 1.18
N SER A 59 -1.99 -2.06 0.90
CA SER A 59 -1.21 -3.03 0.14
C SER A 59 -1.16 -4.38 0.83
N SER A 60 -0.94 -4.39 2.15
CA SER A 60 -0.97 -5.61 2.97
C SER A 60 -2.33 -6.31 2.89
N ILE A 61 -3.44 -5.55 2.95
CA ILE A 61 -4.80 -6.10 2.84
C ILE A 61 -5.01 -6.74 1.47
N ILE A 62 -4.59 -6.08 0.39
CA ILE A 62 -4.73 -6.59 -0.98
C ILE A 62 -3.94 -7.88 -1.16
N VAL A 63 -2.65 -7.89 -0.77
CA VAL A 63 -1.78 -9.07 -0.89
C VAL A 63 -2.34 -10.23 -0.05
N LYS A 64 -2.72 -9.97 1.20
CA LYS A 64 -3.32 -10.98 2.09
C LYS A 64 -4.61 -11.56 1.52
N ARG A 65 -5.48 -10.71 0.98
CA ARG A 65 -6.73 -11.14 0.35
C ARG A 65 -6.46 -12.07 -0.82
N ASP A 66 -5.59 -11.66 -1.74
CA ASP A 66 -5.33 -12.41 -2.97
C ASP A 66 -4.66 -13.76 -2.67
N ILE A 67 -3.73 -13.81 -1.71
CA ILE A 67 -3.07 -15.06 -1.28
C ILE A 67 -4.04 -15.99 -0.55
N ARG A 68 -4.92 -15.46 0.31
CA ARG A 68 -5.93 -16.27 1.00
C ARG A 68 -6.96 -16.87 0.05
N GLN A 69 -7.14 -16.29 -1.12
CA GLN A 69 -8.08 -16.73 -2.14
C GLN A 69 -7.40 -17.56 -3.26
N ILE A 70 -6.16 -18.00 -3.05
CA ILE A 70 -5.47 -18.89 -3.99
C ILE A 70 -6.31 -20.14 -4.22
N ILE A 71 -6.42 -20.53 -5.49
CA ILE A 71 -7.09 -21.77 -5.93
C ILE A 71 -6.03 -22.72 -6.43
N ASN A 72 -6.15 -23.99 -6.03
CA ASN A 72 -5.24 -25.05 -6.48
C ASN A 72 -5.55 -25.50 -7.91
N VAL A 73 -5.34 -24.61 -8.87
CA VAL A 73 -5.48 -24.86 -10.30
C VAL A 73 -4.11 -24.61 -10.95
N PRO A 74 -3.58 -25.62 -11.67
CA PRO A 74 -2.30 -25.49 -12.36
C PRO A 74 -2.27 -24.28 -13.30
N LEU A 75 -1.17 -23.56 -13.29
CA LEU A 75 -0.93 -22.44 -14.19
C LEU A 75 -0.67 -22.97 -15.61
N ARG A 76 -1.04 -22.16 -16.60
CA ARG A 76 -0.70 -22.41 -18.01
C ARG A 76 0.13 -21.25 -18.54
N ASP A 77 0.94 -21.52 -19.52
CA ASP A 77 1.60 -20.46 -20.28
C ASP A 77 0.61 -19.73 -21.22
N TYR A 78 1.10 -18.79 -22.01
CA TYR A 78 0.27 -18.01 -22.94
C TYR A 78 -0.14 -18.81 -24.19
N TYR A 79 0.44 -19.99 -24.41
CA TYR A 79 0.07 -20.93 -25.48
C TYR A 79 -0.92 -22.00 -24.99
N GLY A 80 -1.24 -22.00 -23.69
CA GLY A 80 -2.17 -22.94 -23.08
C GLY A 80 -1.54 -24.21 -22.52
N GLU A 81 -0.21 -24.35 -22.60
CA GLU A 81 0.52 -25.48 -22.03
C GLU A 81 0.61 -25.40 -20.51
N PHE A 82 0.52 -26.55 -19.84
CA PHE A 82 0.65 -26.63 -18.39
C PHE A 82 2.08 -26.30 -17.92
N LEU A 83 2.20 -25.36 -17.01
CA LEU A 83 3.45 -25.02 -16.36
C LEU A 83 3.81 -25.96 -15.20
N GLN A 84 3.02 -27.01 -15.00
CA GLN A 84 3.21 -28.04 -13.96
C GLN A 84 3.38 -27.43 -12.55
N ALA A 85 2.68 -26.32 -12.27
CA ALA A 85 2.72 -25.68 -10.98
C ALA A 85 1.42 -24.92 -10.70
N THR A 86 0.95 -24.95 -9.45
CA THR A 86 -0.17 -24.13 -8.98
C THR A 86 0.28 -22.71 -8.63
N ILE A 87 1.49 -22.62 -8.10
CA ILE A 87 2.15 -21.36 -7.75
C ILE A 87 3.56 -21.41 -8.34
N ILE A 88 3.98 -20.33 -8.96
CA ILE A 88 5.35 -20.16 -9.41
C ILE A 88 5.91 -18.94 -8.69
N GLY A 89 6.96 -19.16 -7.91
CA GLY A 89 7.66 -18.11 -7.19
C GLY A 89 9.15 -18.30 -7.24
N ASP A 90 9.88 -17.21 -7.47
CA ASP A 90 11.33 -17.21 -7.58
C ASP A 90 11.87 -15.89 -6.99
N ASP A 91 12.75 -16.02 -6.00
CA ASP A 91 13.38 -14.85 -5.39
C ASP A 91 14.34 -14.15 -6.37
N VAL A 92 14.98 -14.89 -7.29
CA VAL A 92 15.86 -14.29 -8.30
C VAL A 92 15.09 -13.36 -9.23
N GLN A 93 13.88 -13.77 -9.64
CA GLN A 93 12.99 -12.95 -10.48
C GLN A 93 12.17 -11.95 -9.66
N LYS A 94 12.24 -12.03 -8.32
CA LYS A 94 11.43 -11.19 -7.42
C LYS A 94 9.95 -11.22 -7.78
N LYS A 95 9.43 -12.41 -8.13
CA LYS A 95 8.10 -12.60 -8.68
C LYS A 95 7.40 -13.80 -8.07
N ILE A 96 6.10 -13.68 -7.84
CA ILE A 96 5.19 -14.80 -7.57
C ILE A 96 3.97 -14.70 -8.50
N SER A 97 3.53 -15.85 -9.04
CA SER A 97 2.38 -15.99 -9.93
C SER A 97 1.47 -17.12 -9.45
N PHE A 98 0.16 -16.89 -9.39
CA PHE A 98 -0.85 -17.85 -8.94
C PHE A 98 -2.24 -17.50 -9.46
N ASN A 99 -3.17 -18.46 -9.40
CA ASN A 99 -4.58 -18.23 -9.65
C ASN A 99 -5.32 -17.94 -8.35
N SER A 100 -6.14 -16.89 -8.34
CA SER A 100 -6.92 -16.46 -7.17
C SER A 100 -8.37 -16.19 -7.56
N LYS A 101 -9.30 -16.43 -6.62
CA LYS A 101 -10.69 -16.03 -6.78
C LYS A 101 -10.81 -14.53 -6.49
N VAL A 102 -11.13 -13.77 -7.53
CA VAL A 102 -11.32 -12.32 -7.41
C VAL A 102 -12.80 -12.03 -7.61
N ASN A 103 -13.45 -11.47 -6.59
CA ASN A 103 -14.81 -10.96 -6.75
C ASN A 103 -14.75 -9.73 -7.66
N SER A 104 -15.11 -9.91 -8.91
CA SER A 104 -15.27 -8.82 -9.86
C SER A 104 -16.65 -8.19 -9.67
N LEU A 105 -16.72 -6.88 -9.59
CA LEU A 105 -17.97 -6.11 -9.65
C LEU A 105 -18.48 -6.00 -11.10
N SER A 106 -17.70 -6.46 -12.08
CA SER A 106 -18.08 -6.51 -13.49
C SER A 106 -18.68 -7.87 -13.83
N ASN A 107 -19.56 -7.91 -14.82
CA ASN A 107 -20.14 -9.12 -15.42
C ASN A 107 -19.11 -10.01 -16.14
N ASP A 108 -17.87 -10.01 -15.68
CA ASP A 108 -16.79 -10.82 -16.20
C ASP A 108 -17.07 -12.30 -15.99
N SER A 109 -16.93 -13.09 -17.03
CA SER A 109 -17.31 -14.48 -17.13
C SER A 109 -16.48 -15.44 -16.26
N SER A 110 -15.36 -15.01 -15.68
CA SER A 110 -14.54 -15.86 -14.82
C SER A 110 -14.22 -15.21 -13.48
N PRO A 111 -14.63 -15.82 -12.36
CA PRO A 111 -14.26 -15.37 -11.02
C PRO A 111 -12.81 -15.69 -10.67
N VAL A 112 -12.10 -16.51 -11.48
CA VAL A 112 -10.72 -16.91 -11.25
C VAL A 112 -9.83 -16.12 -12.18
N LYS A 113 -8.85 -15.44 -11.62
CA LYS A 113 -7.91 -14.59 -12.33
C LYS A 113 -6.47 -15.00 -11.97
N ARG A 114 -5.55 -14.89 -12.93
CA ARG A 114 -4.13 -14.94 -12.62
C ARG A 114 -3.71 -13.63 -11.98
N ILE A 115 -2.99 -13.76 -10.88
CA ILE A 115 -2.38 -12.65 -10.15
C ILE A 115 -0.87 -12.84 -10.15
N GLU A 116 -0.15 -11.76 -10.40
CA GLU A 116 1.30 -11.72 -10.28
C GLU A 116 1.71 -10.57 -9.39
N TYR A 117 2.64 -10.82 -8.48
CA TYR A 117 3.35 -9.81 -7.72
C TYR A 117 4.81 -9.84 -8.12
N LEU A 118 5.38 -8.68 -8.39
CA LEU A 118 6.77 -8.54 -8.80
C LEU A 118 7.33 -7.18 -8.37
N LEU A 119 8.66 -7.13 -8.29
CA LEU A 119 9.38 -5.87 -8.13
C LEU A 119 9.65 -5.28 -9.53
N GLU A 120 9.12 -4.10 -9.82
CA GLU A 120 9.31 -3.38 -11.08
C GLU A 120 9.53 -1.89 -10.75
N ASP A 121 10.63 -1.32 -11.22
CA ASP A 121 11.00 0.09 -10.99
C ASP A 121 10.95 0.49 -9.51
N ASN A 122 11.56 -0.30 -8.63
CA ASN A 122 11.54 -0.11 -7.17
C ASN A 122 10.14 -0.04 -6.57
N SER A 123 9.16 -0.65 -7.21
CA SER A 123 7.77 -0.69 -6.75
C SER A 123 7.29 -2.14 -6.65
N LEU A 124 6.52 -2.44 -5.59
CA LEU A 124 5.76 -3.67 -5.51
C LEU A 124 4.55 -3.54 -6.42
N VAL A 125 4.58 -4.26 -7.52
CA VAL A 125 3.54 -4.23 -8.55
C VAL A 125 2.67 -5.47 -8.46
N ARG A 126 1.36 -5.26 -8.56
CA ARG A 126 0.35 -6.30 -8.73
C ARG A 126 -0.17 -6.25 -10.16
N LYS A 127 -0.05 -7.36 -10.89
CA LYS A 127 -0.69 -7.56 -12.21
C LYS A 127 -1.86 -8.52 -12.05
N GLN A 128 -3.03 -8.13 -12.53
CA GLN A 128 -4.21 -8.97 -12.56
C GLN A 128 -4.63 -9.18 -14.00
N TYR A 129 -4.54 -10.42 -14.45
CA TYR A 129 -4.99 -10.80 -15.77
C TYR A 129 -6.52 -10.97 -15.80
N PHE A 130 -7.12 -10.91 -17.00
CA PHE A 130 -8.56 -11.04 -17.17
C PHE A 130 -9.09 -12.47 -17.01
N SER A 131 -8.20 -13.47 -17.06
CA SER A 131 -8.53 -14.88 -16.86
C SER A 131 -7.46 -15.62 -16.06
N ALA A 132 -7.76 -16.85 -15.61
CA ALA A 132 -6.79 -17.75 -14.99
C ALA A 132 -5.70 -18.19 -15.97
N ASN A 133 -6.05 -18.29 -17.25
CA ASN A 133 -5.16 -18.70 -18.33
C ASN A 133 -5.16 -17.60 -19.41
N PRO A 134 -4.39 -16.52 -19.21
CA PRO A 134 -4.28 -15.45 -20.19
C PRO A 134 -3.58 -15.97 -21.45
N TYR A 135 -4.08 -15.60 -22.60
CA TYR A 135 -3.46 -15.86 -23.92
C TYR A 135 -2.54 -14.71 -24.36
N ASP A 136 -2.61 -13.58 -23.68
CA ASP A 136 -1.84 -12.39 -23.95
C ASP A 136 -1.11 -11.93 -22.66
N SER A 137 0.19 -11.81 -22.78
CA SER A 137 1.07 -11.38 -21.66
C SER A 137 0.90 -9.91 -21.29
N GLU A 138 0.37 -9.09 -22.20
CA GLU A 138 0.21 -7.65 -22.00
C GLU A 138 -1.22 -7.26 -21.54
N ALA A 139 -2.16 -8.21 -21.61
CA ALA A 139 -3.56 -7.97 -21.22
C ALA A 139 -3.77 -8.14 -19.71
N TYR A 140 -3.39 -7.14 -18.92
CA TYR A 140 -3.56 -7.12 -17.46
C TYR A 140 -3.90 -5.72 -16.94
N ILE A 141 -4.47 -5.68 -15.73
CA ILE A 141 -4.62 -4.48 -14.92
C ILE A 141 -3.40 -4.38 -14.00
N LYS A 142 -2.62 -3.29 -14.14
CA LYS A 142 -1.45 -3.00 -13.29
C LYS A 142 -1.85 -2.10 -12.13
N LEU A 143 -1.42 -2.47 -10.92
CA LEU A 143 -1.57 -1.68 -9.71
C LEU A 143 -0.22 -1.59 -9.00
N ASN A 144 0.31 -0.38 -8.86
CA ASN A 144 1.48 -0.11 -8.03
C ASN A 144 1.02 -0.03 -6.57
N LEU A 145 1.40 -1.00 -5.76
CA LEU A 145 1.00 -1.11 -4.36
C LEU A 145 1.86 -0.26 -3.44
N LEU A 146 3.17 -0.41 -3.56
CA LEU A 146 4.17 0.31 -2.76
C LEU A 146 5.25 0.84 -3.67
N LYS A 147 5.76 2.02 -3.36
CA LYS A 147 6.90 2.66 -4.03
C LYS A 147 8.14 2.61 -3.14
N ASP A 148 9.29 2.87 -3.75
CA ASP A 148 10.58 2.97 -3.07
C ASP A 148 10.95 1.70 -2.28
N ILE A 149 10.57 0.55 -2.84
CA ILE A 149 10.86 -0.78 -2.31
C ILE A 149 12.23 -1.24 -2.77
N THR A 150 13.02 -1.70 -1.82
CA THR A 150 14.28 -2.39 -2.08
C THR A 150 14.28 -3.77 -1.41
N ASN A 151 15.17 -4.64 -1.87
CA ASN A 151 15.39 -5.98 -1.29
C ASN A 151 14.11 -6.81 -1.12
N LEU A 152 13.21 -6.80 -2.10
CA LEU A 152 12.06 -7.70 -2.06
C LEU A 152 12.53 -9.14 -2.11
N GLU A 153 12.16 -9.93 -1.11
CA GLU A 153 12.35 -11.37 -1.03
C GLU A 153 10.99 -12.06 -0.84
N ILE A 154 10.77 -13.14 -1.59
CA ILE A 154 9.54 -13.93 -1.49
C ILE A 154 9.92 -15.35 -1.12
N SER A 155 9.43 -15.81 0.03
CA SER A 155 9.75 -17.13 0.57
C SER A 155 8.49 -17.95 0.80
N PHE A 156 8.63 -19.27 0.73
CA PHE A 156 7.55 -20.26 0.79
C PHE A 156 7.84 -21.28 1.87
N MET A 157 6.88 -21.52 2.79
CA MET A 157 7.05 -22.52 3.82
C MET A 157 6.49 -23.87 3.38
N HIS A 158 7.33 -24.89 3.51
CA HIS A 158 6.96 -26.30 3.36
C HIS A 158 7.70 -27.16 4.39
N ASN A 159 6.97 -28.07 5.04
CA ASN A 159 7.53 -28.95 6.05
C ASN A 159 8.37 -28.23 7.13
N LYS A 160 7.88 -27.08 7.61
CA LYS A 160 8.52 -26.22 8.63
C LYS A 160 9.87 -25.62 8.19
N ARG A 161 10.12 -25.52 6.89
CA ARG A 161 11.32 -24.89 6.33
C ARG A 161 10.92 -23.84 5.32
N TRP A 162 11.63 -22.73 5.29
CA TRP A 162 11.51 -21.69 4.29
C TRP A 162 12.33 -22.03 3.03
N HIS A 163 11.77 -21.73 1.87
CA HIS A 163 12.37 -21.93 0.57
C HIS A 163 12.16 -20.66 -0.24
N ASN A 164 13.16 -20.23 -0.96
CA ASN A 164 13.13 -19.02 -1.80
C ASN A 164 12.60 -19.26 -3.21
N LYS A 165 12.17 -20.48 -3.49
CA LYS A 165 11.61 -20.89 -4.79
C LYS A 165 10.41 -21.81 -4.61
N TRP A 166 9.41 -21.66 -5.47
CA TRP A 166 8.28 -22.57 -5.54
C TRP A 166 7.86 -22.84 -7.00
N PRO A 167 7.58 -24.10 -7.44
CA PRO A 167 7.69 -25.33 -6.63
C PRO A 167 9.16 -25.69 -6.30
N ILE A 168 9.36 -26.42 -5.19
CA ILE A 168 10.68 -26.88 -4.76
C ILE A 168 11.15 -28.05 -5.62
N ASN A 169 10.21 -28.95 -5.94
CA ASN A 169 10.41 -30.16 -6.73
C ASN A 169 9.07 -30.65 -7.31
N LYS A 170 9.09 -31.74 -8.07
CA LYS A 170 7.89 -32.34 -8.70
C LYS A 170 6.75 -32.65 -7.71
N ASN A 171 7.06 -33.03 -6.47
CA ASN A 171 6.06 -33.37 -5.48
C ASN A 171 5.32 -32.13 -4.95
N THR A 172 5.86 -30.93 -5.14
CA THR A 172 5.29 -29.68 -4.70
C THR A 172 4.60 -28.87 -5.80
N GLU A 173 4.58 -29.37 -7.05
CA GLU A 173 3.99 -28.69 -8.20
C GLU A 173 2.48 -28.39 -8.01
N ASN A 174 1.75 -29.35 -7.42
CA ASN A 174 0.31 -29.24 -7.21
C ASN A 174 -0.04 -28.99 -5.72
N ILE A 175 0.91 -28.50 -4.95
CA ILE A 175 0.72 -28.20 -3.52
C ILE A 175 0.83 -26.68 -3.32
N ILE A 176 -0.03 -26.16 -2.44
CA ILE A 176 0.06 -24.78 -1.97
C ILE A 176 0.99 -24.76 -0.76
N PRO A 177 1.97 -23.83 -0.67
CA PRO A 177 2.82 -23.70 0.51
C PRO A 177 2.01 -23.35 1.75
N THR A 178 2.46 -23.78 2.93
CA THR A 178 1.76 -23.53 4.19
C THR A 178 1.71 -22.05 4.55
N LEU A 179 2.81 -21.33 4.27
CA LEU A 179 2.91 -19.88 4.44
C LEU A 179 3.66 -19.28 3.25
N ILE A 180 3.33 -18.03 2.92
CA ILE A 180 4.06 -17.22 1.95
C ILE A 180 4.51 -15.96 2.67
N GLN A 181 5.78 -15.63 2.53
CA GLN A 181 6.41 -14.49 3.18
C GLN A 181 6.89 -13.49 2.13
N PHE A 182 6.62 -12.21 2.37
CA PHE A 182 7.18 -11.09 1.66
C PHE A 182 8.03 -10.29 2.63
N GLU A 183 9.31 -10.16 2.35
CA GLU A 183 10.25 -9.31 3.07
C GLU A 183 10.72 -8.21 2.13
N PHE A 184 10.72 -6.98 2.61
CA PHE A 184 11.15 -5.83 1.81
C PHE A 184 11.58 -4.67 2.70
N VAL A 185 12.35 -3.77 2.13
CA VAL A 185 12.76 -2.51 2.77
C VAL A 185 12.07 -1.37 2.06
N GLN A 186 11.41 -0.50 2.82
CA GLN A 186 10.85 0.78 2.36
C GLN A 186 11.28 1.88 3.33
N ASP A 187 11.82 2.99 2.84
CA ASP A 187 12.27 4.12 3.65
C ASP A 187 13.23 3.72 4.78
N ASN A 188 14.18 2.83 4.49
CA ASN A 188 15.13 2.25 5.44
C ASN A 188 14.51 1.46 6.61
N LYS A 189 13.25 1.03 6.47
CA LYS A 189 12.57 0.16 7.42
C LYS A 189 12.29 -1.19 6.80
N GLU A 190 12.54 -2.25 7.56
CA GLU A 190 12.27 -3.62 7.16
C GLU A 190 10.81 -3.98 7.49
N TYR A 191 10.15 -4.60 6.54
CA TYR A 191 8.77 -5.08 6.67
C TYR A 191 8.71 -6.55 6.31
N THR A 192 7.95 -7.30 7.09
CA THR A 192 7.70 -8.72 6.84
C THR A 192 6.21 -9.00 6.88
N TRP A 193 5.67 -9.54 5.78
CA TRP A 193 4.30 -10.03 5.71
C TRP A 193 4.31 -11.53 5.60
N ILE A 194 3.82 -12.24 6.61
CA ILE A 194 3.63 -13.68 6.60
C ILE A 194 2.14 -13.96 6.42
N ILE A 195 1.79 -14.73 5.40
CA ILE A 195 0.42 -14.95 4.99
C ILE A 195 0.18 -16.43 4.82
N GLU A 196 -0.88 -16.93 5.46
CA GLU A 196 -1.37 -18.29 5.28
C GLU A 196 -2.37 -18.31 4.12
N PRO A 197 -2.09 -19.05 3.02
CA PRO A 197 -3.06 -19.33 1.99
C PRO A 197 -4.23 -20.13 2.56
N ASN A 198 -5.45 -19.87 2.07
CA ASN A 198 -6.60 -20.64 2.50
C ASN A 198 -6.61 -22.01 1.80
N ILE A 199 -6.09 -23.03 2.48
CA ILE A 199 -5.94 -24.39 1.95
C ILE A 199 -7.30 -25.11 1.76
N ASP A 200 -8.39 -24.61 2.37
CA ASP A 200 -9.72 -25.22 2.28
C ASP A 200 -10.37 -25.09 0.88
N TYR A 201 -9.85 -24.22 0.03
CA TYR A 201 -10.25 -24.12 -1.39
C TYR A 201 -9.47 -25.05 -2.33
N ALA A 202 -8.61 -25.92 -1.80
CA ALA A 202 -8.04 -26.98 -2.62
C ALA A 202 -9.18 -27.90 -3.06
N TYR A 203 -9.38 -28.08 -4.38
CA TYR A 203 -10.27 -29.09 -4.90
C TYR A 203 -9.82 -30.43 -4.32
N LYS A 204 -10.60 -30.98 -3.39
CA LYS A 204 -10.48 -32.38 -2.98
C LYS A 204 -11.07 -33.20 -4.13
N ASN A 205 -10.22 -33.79 -4.94
CA ASN A 205 -10.61 -34.88 -5.86
C ASN A 205 -10.99 -36.10 -5.04
#